data_74b6e70df06c9d346957c3cdfce7b288
#
_entry.id   74b6e70df06c9d346957c3cdfce7b288
#
_cell.length_a   1.000
_cell.length_b   1.000
_cell.length_c   1.000
_cell.angle_alpha   90.00
_cell.angle_beta   90.00
_cell.angle_gamma   90.00
#
_symmetry.space_group_name_H-M   'P 1'
#
loop_
_entity.id
_entity.type
_entity.pdbx_description
1 polymer ?
#
loop_
_entity_poly.entity_id
_entity_poly.type
_entity_poly.pdbx_seq_one_letter_code
_entity_poly.pdbx_strand_id
1 'polypeptide(L)'
;MSKILLHTCCGPCASACAPVLREQGHDVALFFSNSNIDTEEEFVRRLENARVLGKADGVEVVADAYDHGDWLEHVAKGFEDEPEKGARCARCFRYSLARTAAYAAAHGYDAFTTSLTVSPHKVSKMVFEAGEDAAWSASAKSCGGSAAAVPAFLKVDFKKKDGFLRSLRRSAELGLYRQPYCGCEFSRRKSADSAISKDSH
;
A
#
# COMPACT_ATOMS: atom_id res chain seq x y z
N MET A 1 -14.37 14.03 13.50
CA MET A 1 -13.49 13.95 12.31
C MET A 1 -12.37 13.01 12.69
N SER A 2 -12.25 11.84 12.04
CA SER A 2 -11.23 10.84 12.43
C SER A 2 -9.97 11.06 11.61
N LYS A 3 -8.81 10.85 12.24
CA LYS A 3 -7.50 10.94 11.60
C LYS A 3 -7.11 9.58 11.03
N ILE A 4 -7.01 9.48 9.70
CA ILE A 4 -6.79 8.21 8.98
C ILE A 4 -5.41 8.17 8.33
N LEU A 5 -4.67 7.11 8.58
CA LEU A 5 -3.43 6.81 7.87
C LEU A 5 -3.71 5.91 6.67
N LEU A 6 -3.49 6.39 5.46
CA LEU A 6 -3.65 5.63 4.23
C LEU A 6 -2.32 5.02 3.79
N HIS A 7 -2.14 3.71 3.99
CA HIS A 7 -1.03 3.00 3.36
C HIS A 7 -1.07 3.18 1.84
N THR A 8 0.01 3.72 1.30
CA THR A 8 0.13 4.15 -0.08
C THR A 8 1.17 3.30 -0.80
N CYS A 9 0.71 2.36 -1.64
CA CYS A 9 1.61 1.54 -2.47
C CYS A 9 2.22 2.32 -3.64
N CYS A 10 1.55 3.35 -4.14
CA CYS A 10 2.01 4.28 -5.17
C CYS A 10 1.07 5.48 -5.28
N GLY A 11 1.55 6.59 -5.84
CA GLY A 11 0.75 7.79 -6.09
C GLY A 11 -0.52 7.53 -6.89
N PRO A 12 -0.44 6.84 -8.05
CA PRO A 12 -1.62 6.52 -8.86
C PRO A 12 -2.76 5.81 -8.10
N CYS A 13 -2.45 4.81 -7.26
CA CYS A 13 -3.47 4.12 -6.49
C CYS A 13 -4.09 5.03 -5.40
N ALA A 14 -3.26 5.76 -4.67
CA ALA A 14 -3.71 6.66 -3.61
C ALA A 14 -4.57 7.81 -4.15
N SER A 15 -4.39 8.23 -5.41
CA SER A 15 -5.13 9.32 -6.05
C SER A 15 -6.65 9.09 -6.11
N ALA A 16 -7.09 7.82 -6.06
CA ALA A 16 -8.51 7.49 -5.99
C ALA A 16 -9.01 7.27 -4.55
N CYS A 17 -8.11 7.04 -3.59
CA CYS A 17 -8.48 6.67 -2.21
C CYS A 17 -8.63 7.90 -1.30
N ALA A 18 -7.65 8.79 -1.32
CA ALA A 18 -7.64 9.96 -0.44
C ALA A 18 -8.88 10.85 -0.60
N PRO A 19 -9.35 11.18 -1.83
CA PRO A 19 -10.58 11.94 -2.00
C PRO A 19 -11.81 11.27 -1.38
N VAL A 20 -11.94 9.95 -1.53
CA VAL A 20 -13.09 9.19 -0.98
C VAL A 20 -13.15 9.30 0.54
N LEU A 21 -12.00 9.18 1.21
CA LEU A 21 -11.93 9.30 2.67
C LEU A 21 -12.22 10.73 3.13
N ARG A 22 -11.71 11.72 2.42
CA ARG A 22 -11.96 13.15 2.73
C ARG A 22 -13.40 13.56 2.51
N GLU A 23 -14.06 13.06 1.45
CA GLU A 23 -15.51 13.24 1.22
C GLU A 23 -16.36 12.66 2.36
N GLN A 24 -15.84 11.64 3.07
CA GLN A 24 -16.46 11.07 4.27
C GLN A 24 -16.17 11.88 5.56
N GLY A 25 -15.47 13.00 5.44
CA GLY A 25 -15.15 13.90 6.57
C GLY A 25 -13.93 13.49 7.39
N HIS A 26 -13.05 12.64 6.85
CA HIS A 26 -11.83 12.23 7.53
C HIS A 26 -10.65 13.17 7.22
N ASP A 27 -9.75 13.33 8.19
CA ASP A 27 -8.41 13.88 8.00
C ASP A 27 -7.48 12.75 7.56
N VAL A 28 -6.78 12.90 6.45
CA VAL A 28 -6.02 11.81 5.80
C VAL A 28 -4.57 12.20 5.63
N ALA A 29 -3.67 11.30 6.04
CA ALA A 29 -2.26 11.34 5.65
C ALA A 29 -1.89 10.09 4.83
N LEU A 30 -0.98 10.24 3.88
CA LEU A 30 -0.45 9.14 3.08
C LEU A 30 0.78 8.56 3.76
N PHE A 31 0.83 7.24 3.94
CA PHE A 31 1.98 6.53 4.47
C PHE A 31 2.58 5.63 3.41
N PHE A 32 3.76 6.02 2.91
CA PHE A 32 4.47 5.29 1.87
C PHE A 32 5.42 4.27 2.51
N SER A 33 4.96 3.02 2.64
CA SER A 33 5.68 1.90 3.27
C SER A 33 5.81 0.76 2.27
N ASN A 34 6.92 0.68 1.54
CA ASN A 34 7.08 -0.17 0.36
C ASN A 34 8.48 -0.80 0.24
N SER A 35 8.97 -1.45 1.30
CA SER A 35 10.24 -2.20 1.28
C SER A 35 10.25 -3.39 0.29
N ASN A 36 9.08 -3.74 -0.26
CA ASN A 36 8.96 -4.73 -1.33
C ASN A 36 9.46 -4.25 -2.70
N ILE A 37 9.76 -2.97 -2.87
CA ILE A 37 10.29 -2.44 -4.13
C ILE A 37 11.74 -2.85 -4.25
N ASP A 38 12.10 -3.47 -5.37
CA ASP A 38 13.36 -4.20 -5.60
C ASP A 38 14.59 -3.30 -5.74
N THR A 39 14.42 -2.02 -6.07
CA THR A 39 15.53 -1.06 -6.15
C THR A 39 15.20 0.25 -5.44
N GLU A 40 16.22 0.88 -4.85
CA GLU A 40 16.07 2.17 -4.18
C GLU A 40 15.65 3.27 -5.16
N GLU A 41 16.12 3.24 -6.41
CA GLU A 41 15.74 4.22 -7.44
C GLU A 41 14.24 4.14 -7.74
N GLU A 42 13.70 2.93 -7.87
CA GLU A 42 12.27 2.75 -8.10
C GLU A 42 11.45 3.13 -6.85
N PHE A 43 11.96 2.85 -5.65
CA PHE A 43 11.35 3.31 -4.40
C PHE A 43 11.27 4.83 -4.35
N VAL A 44 12.38 5.53 -4.58
CA VAL A 44 12.45 6.99 -4.61
C VAL A 44 11.51 7.55 -5.67
N ARG A 45 11.54 6.99 -6.87
CA ARG A 45 10.66 7.42 -7.97
C ARG A 45 9.17 7.33 -7.60
N ARG A 46 8.73 6.24 -6.94
CA ARG A 46 7.33 6.10 -6.50
C ARG A 46 7.00 6.99 -5.32
N LEU A 47 7.94 7.22 -4.41
CA LEU A 47 7.78 8.15 -3.30
C LEU A 47 7.57 9.59 -3.81
N GLU A 48 8.39 10.04 -4.77
CA GLU A 48 8.22 11.37 -5.36
C GLU A 48 6.85 11.53 -6.03
N ASN A 49 6.34 10.49 -6.69
CA ASN A 49 4.98 10.51 -7.23
C ASN A 49 3.89 10.57 -6.15
N ALA A 50 4.10 9.93 -4.99
CA ALA A 50 3.22 10.10 -3.85
C ALA A 50 3.28 11.53 -3.28
N ARG A 51 4.45 12.17 -3.27
CA ARG A 51 4.63 13.57 -2.86
C ARG A 51 3.95 14.56 -3.82
N VAL A 52 4.04 14.32 -5.13
CA VAL A 52 3.30 15.12 -6.14
C VAL A 52 1.80 15.05 -5.86
N LEU A 53 1.27 13.85 -5.60
CA LEU A 53 -0.13 13.67 -5.22
C LEU A 53 -0.46 14.40 -3.92
N GLY A 54 0.36 14.22 -2.88
CA GLY A 54 0.15 14.85 -1.58
C GLY A 54 0.07 16.38 -1.69
N LYS A 55 0.96 16.97 -2.48
CA LYS A 55 0.94 18.41 -2.77
C LYS A 55 -0.33 18.85 -3.52
N ALA A 56 -0.75 18.06 -4.52
CA ALA A 56 -1.95 18.38 -5.31
C ALA A 56 -3.24 18.29 -4.48
N ASP A 57 -3.32 17.35 -3.56
CA ASP A 57 -4.50 17.10 -2.72
C ASP A 57 -4.43 17.84 -1.37
N GLY A 58 -3.31 18.50 -1.03
CA GLY A 58 -3.10 19.13 0.27
C GLY A 58 -3.12 18.14 1.41
N VAL A 59 -2.51 16.95 1.23
CA VAL A 59 -2.39 15.90 2.24
C VAL A 59 -0.91 15.62 2.56
N GLU A 60 -0.64 15.35 3.83
CA GLU A 60 0.70 14.99 4.29
C GLU A 60 1.14 13.64 3.68
N VAL A 61 2.42 13.53 3.34
CA VAL A 61 3.04 12.28 2.88
C VAL A 61 4.19 11.93 3.81
N VAL A 62 4.02 10.84 4.53
CA VAL A 62 5.05 10.26 5.40
C VAL A 62 5.71 9.10 4.67
N ALA A 63 7.05 9.11 4.60
CA ALA A 63 7.82 7.99 4.07
C ALA A 63 8.29 7.09 5.21
N ASP A 64 8.06 5.81 5.06
CA ASP A 64 8.65 4.78 5.92
C ASP A 64 10.08 4.49 5.50
N ALA A 65 10.87 3.91 6.41
CA ALA A 65 12.21 3.45 6.08
C ALA A 65 12.16 2.39 4.97
N TYR A 66 13.02 2.54 3.98
CA TYR A 66 13.23 1.55 2.94
C TYR A 66 14.26 0.52 3.40
N ASP A 67 13.86 -0.73 3.47
CA ASP A 67 14.72 -1.86 3.80
C ASP A 67 14.27 -3.08 3.01
N HIS A 68 14.79 -3.21 1.78
CA HIS A 68 14.48 -4.33 0.92
C HIS A 68 15.11 -5.63 1.42
N GLY A 69 16.25 -5.55 2.09
CA GLY A 69 16.92 -6.71 2.68
C GLY A 69 16.07 -7.35 3.78
N ASP A 70 15.49 -6.53 4.67
CA ASP A 70 14.56 -7.00 5.71
C ASP A 70 13.30 -7.63 5.09
N TRP A 71 12.78 -7.04 4.02
CA TRP A 71 11.63 -7.60 3.28
C TRP A 71 11.98 -8.96 2.64
N LEU A 72 13.15 -9.11 2.03
CA LEU A 72 13.61 -10.39 1.47
C LEU A 72 13.67 -11.48 2.53
N GLU A 73 14.28 -11.18 3.67
CA GLU A 73 14.44 -12.15 4.77
C GLU A 73 13.10 -12.56 5.40
N HIS A 74 12.21 -11.59 5.67
CA HIS A 74 10.98 -11.86 6.41
C HIS A 74 9.76 -12.19 5.54
N VAL A 75 9.78 -11.83 4.26
CA VAL A 75 8.64 -12.02 3.35
C VAL A 75 8.93 -13.01 2.23
N ALA A 76 10.06 -12.84 1.52
CA ALA A 76 10.33 -13.61 0.30
C ALA A 76 11.00 -14.93 0.57
N LYS A 77 11.86 -15.04 1.55
CA LYS A 77 12.64 -16.24 1.87
C LYS A 77 11.77 -17.47 2.08
N GLY A 78 12.02 -18.49 1.26
CA GLY A 78 11.23 -19.72 1.20
C GLY A 78 9.93 -19.62 0.43
N PHE A 79 9.65 -18.46 -0.23
CA PHE A 79 8.47 -18.21 -1.04
C PHE A 79 8.83 -17.60 -2.41
N GLU A 80 10.08 -17.77 -2.86
CA GLU A 80 10.61 -17.16 -4.08
C GLU A 80 9.89 -17.67 -5.34
N ASP A 81 9.46 -18.94 -5.33
CA ASP A 81 8.79 -19.60 -6.44
C ASP A 81 7.25 -19.44 -6.41
N GLU A 82 6.71 -18.83 -5.34
CA GLU A 82 5.29 -18.57 -5.24
C GLU A 82 4.78 -17.69 -6.38
N PRO A 83 3.64 -18.01 -6.96
CA PRO A 83 3.03 -17.16 -7.98
C PRO A 83 2.58 -15.82 -7.39
N GLU A 84 2.38 -14.82 -8.25
CA GLU A 84 1.63 -13.62 -7.84
C GLU A 84 0.25 -14.01 -7.30
N LYS A 85 -0.19 -13.29 -6.26
CA LYS A 85 -1.40 -13.59 -5.47
C LYS A 85 -1.31 -14.84 -4.61
N GLY A 86 -0.15 -15.51 -4.55
CA GLY A 86 0.13 -16.64 -3.66
C GLY A 86 0.56 -16.19 -2.25
N ALA A 87 1.18 -17.14 -1.51
CA ALA A 87 1.56 -16.95 -0.11
C ALA A 87 2.54 -15.79 0.11
N ARG A 88 3.52 -15.60 -0.79
CA ARG A 88 4.44 -14.45 -0.73
C ARG A 88 3.69 -13.12 -0.75
N CYS A 89 2.67 -12.95 -1.61
CA CYS A 89 1.89 -11.73 -1.65
C CYS A 89 1.09 -11.49 -0.36
N ALA A 90 0.53 -12.56 0.24
CA ALA A 90 -0.16 -12.45 1.53
C ALA A 90 0.80 -11.97 2.64
N ARG A 91 2.02 -12.52 2.70
CA ARG A 91 3.07 -12.08 3.64
C ARG A 91 3.47 -10.61 3.39
N CYS A 92 3.62 -10.22 2.12
CA CYS A 92 3.94 -8.84 1.73
C CYS A 92 2.88 -7.85 2.22
N PHE A 93 1.59 -8.17 2.09
CA PHE A 93 0.52 -7.30 2.60
C PHE A 93 0.56 -7.21 4.13
N ARG A 94 0.76 -8.34 4.84
CA ARG A 94 0.92 -8.34 6.30
C ARG A 94 2.10 -7.49 6.75
N TYR A 95 3.23 -7.61 6.08
CA TYR A 95 4.44 -6.84 6.38
C TYR A 95 4.18 -5.32 6.28
N SER A 96 3.66 -4.86 5.14
CA SER A 96 3.41 -3.42 4.92
C SER A 96 2.31 -2.88 5.84
N LEU A 97 1.23 -3.65 6.07
CA LEU A 97 0.12 -3.19 6.90
C LEU A 97 0.45 -3.26 8.40
N ALA A 98 1.30 -4.19 8.85
CA ALA A 98 1.81 -4.19 10.22
C ALA A 98 2.65 -2.93 10.53
N ARG A 99 3.51 -2.50 9.60
CA ARG A 99 4.27 -1.24 9.72
C ARG A 99 3.34 -0.04 9.73
N THR A 100 2.29 -0.05 8.89
CA THR A 100 1.28 1.01 8.86
C THR A 100 0.51 1.11 10.17
N ALA A 101 0.06 -0.03 10.73
CA ALA A 101 -0.65 -0.08 12.00
C ALA A 101 0.23 0.39 13.16
N ALA A 102 1.50 -0.02 13.18
CA ALA A 102 2.47 0.42 14.19
C ALA A 102 2.72 1.93 14.14
N TYR A 103 2.89 2.49 12.94
CA TYR A 103 3.03 3.93 12.77
C TYR A 103 1.77 4.67 13.19
N ALA A 104 0.60 4.18 12.80
CA ALA A 104 -0.69 4.78 13.18
C ALA A 104 -0.87 4.83 14.70
N ALA A 105 -0.56 3.73 15.40
CA ALA A 105 -0.62 3.67 16.84
C ALA A 105 0.35 4.66 17.53
N ALA A 106 1.59 4.73 17.03
CA ALA A 106 2.62 5.60 17.61
C ALA A 106 2.34 7.11 17.41
N HIS A 107 1.56 7.47 16.38
CA HIS A 107 1.32 8.88 15.99
C HIS A 107 -0.13 9.32 16.16
N GLY A 108 -0.95 8.58 16.92
CA GLY A 108 -2.28 8.98 17.32
C GLY A 108 -3.29 9.06 16.17
N TYR A 109 -3.19 8.15 15.18
CA TYR A 109 -4.23 7.97 14.18
C TYR A 109 -5.35 7.10 14.74
N ASP A 110 -6.60 7.46 14.47
CA ASP A 110 -7.78 6.72 14.91
C ASP A 110 -7.94 5.41 14.14
N ALA A 111 -7.54 5.43 12.87
CA ALA A 111 -7.65 4.27 11.99
C ALA A 111 -6.60 4.30 10.88
N PHE A 112 -6.44 3.15 10.21
CA PHE A 112 -5.65 3.03 8.99
C PHE A 112 -6.39 2.22 7.93
N THR A 113 -6.00 2.41 6.69
CA THR A 113 -6.51 1.66 5.53
C THR A 113 -5.42 1.57 4.47
N THR A 114 -5.74 1.04 3.27
CA THR A 114 -4.73 0.85 2.22
C THR A 114 -5.24 1.11 0.82
N SER A 115 -4.40 1.69 -0.02
CA SER A 115 -4.64 1.87 -1.45
C SER A 115 -4.49 0.58 -2.28
N LEU A 116 -4.06 -0.54 -1.69
CA LEU A 116 -3.88 -1.81 -2.40
C LEU A 116 -5.16 -2.32 -3.06
N THR A 117 -6.32 -2.06 -2.45
CA THR A 117 -7.62 -2.53 -2.96
C THR A 117 -8.11 -1.81 -4.22
N VAL A 118 -7.47 -0.72 -4.67
CA VAL A 118 -7.79 -0.07 -5.97
C VAL A 118 -7.40 -0.96 -7.12
N SER A 119 -6.30 -1.70 -7.00
CA SER A 119 -5.76 -2.50 -8.10
C SER A 119 -6.63 -3.73 -8.40
N PRO A 120 -7.02 -3.96 -9.66
CA PRO A 120 -7.72 -5.18 -10.05
C PRO A 120 -6.86 -6.44 -9.93
N HIS A 121 -5.55 -6.25 -9.85
CA HIS A 121 -4.58 -7.35 -9.70
C HIS A 121 -4.39 -7.79 -8.25
N LYS A 122 -4.99 -7.11 -7.26
CA LYS A 122 -4.90 -7.47 -5.85
C LYS A 122 -6.20 -8.13 -5.37
N VAL A 123 -6.05 -9.20 -4.60
CA VAL A 123 -7.20 -9.92 -4.01
C VAL A 123 -7.62 -9.19 -2.74
N SER A 124 -8.75 -8.48 -2.78
CA SER A 124 -9.22 -7.66 -1.64
C SER A 124 -9.36 -8.46 -0.35
N LYS A 125 -9.81 -9.72 -0.43
CA LYS A 125 -9.93 -10.60 0.75
C LYS A 125 -8.58 -10.75 1.47
N MET A 126 -7.51 -11.07 0.74
CA MET A 126 -6.16 -11.20 1.33
C MET A 126 -5.66 -9.89 1.95
N VAL A 127 -5.97 -8.75 1.32
CA VAL A 127 -5.61 -7.43 1.84
C VAL A 127 -6.36 -7.12 3.13
N PHE A 128 -7.66 -7.47 3.21
CA PHE A 128 -8.46 -7.26 4.40
C PHE A 128 -8.01 -8.14 5.56
N GLU A 129 -7.75 -9.41 5.32
CA GLU A 129 -7.19 -10.31 6.34
C GLU A 129 -5.87 -9.77 6.90
N ALA A 130 -4.97 -9.32 6.03
CA ALA A 130 -3.70 -8.71 6.44
C ALA A 130 -3.90 -7.42 7.28
N GLY A 131 -4.89 -6.60 6.95
CA GLY A 131 -5.21 -5.38 7.69
C GLY A 131 -5.80 -5.67 9.07
N GLU A 132 -6.66 -6.68 9.18
CA GLU A 132 -7.23 -7.13 10.45
C GLU A 132 -6.16 -7.74 11.36
N ASP A 133 -5.28 -8.60 10.81
CA ASP A 133 -4.13 -9.16 11.53
C ASP A 133 -3.22 -8.04 12.06
N ALA A 134 -2.99 -6.99 11.27
CA ALA A 134 -2.17 -5.85 11.67
C ALA A 134 -2.81 -5.04 12.82
N ALA A 135 -4.11 -4.77 12.75
CA ALA A 135 -4.83 -4.08 13.82
C ALA A 135 -4.84 -4.90 15.11
N TRP A 136 -5.09 -6.21 15.02
CA TRP A 136 -5.02 -7.13 16.15
C TRP A 136 -3.65 -7.13 16.82
N SER A 137 -2.58 -7.23 16.01
CA SER A 137 -1.20 -7.24 16.52
C SER A 137 -0.80 -5.92 17.18
N ALA A 138 -1.30 -4.79 16.69
CA ALA A 138 -1.09 -3.49 17.31
C ALA A 138 -1.80 -3.40 18.68
N SER A 139 -3.01 -3.99 18.79
CA SER A 139 -3.75 -4.03 20.08
C SER A 139 -3.03 -4.83 21.15
N ALA A 140 -2.49 -6.00 20.78
CA ALA A 140 -1.79 -6.88 21.71
C ALA A 140 -0.51 -6.24 22.29
N LYS A 141 0.18 -5.40 21.52
CA LYS A 141 1.38 -4.67 21.97
C LYS A 141 1.04 -3.48 22.88
N SER A 142 -0.15 -2.91 22.76
CA SER A 142 -0.62 -1.78 23.57
C SER A 142 -1.04 -2.17 24.99
N CYS A 143 -1.26 -3.46 25.28
CA CYS A 143 -1.66 -3.94 26.61
C CYS A 143 -0.56 -3.81 27.69
N GLY A 144 0.62 -3.30 27.37
CA GLY A 144 1.77 -3.16 28.27
C GLY A 144 1.94 -1.80 28.97
N GLY A 145 0.94 -0.89 29.00
CA GLY A 145 0.98 0.25 29.90
C GLY A 145 0.84 1.66 29.32
N SER A 146 0.50 1.84 28.07
CA SER A 146 0.12 3.17 27.53
C SER A 146 -1.29 3.15 27.00
N ALA A 147 -2.11 4.11 27.40
CA ALA A 147 -3.51 4.30 26.95
C ALA A 147 -3.60 4.83 25.50
N ALA A 148 -2.64 4.49 24.63
CA ALA A 148 -2.72 4.85 23.24
C ALA A 148 -3.86 4.08 22.58
N ALA A 149 -4.79 4.81 21.93
CA ALA A 149 -5.90 4.19 21.21
C ALA A 149 -5.35 3.27 20.11
N VAL A 150 -5.86 2.04 20.05
CA VAL A 150 -5.49 1.09 18.99
C VAL A 150 -6.16 1.53 17.69
N PRO A 151 -5.39 1.80 16.62
CA PRO A 151 -5.98 2.24 15.37
C PRO A 151 -6.81 1.10 14.74
N ALA A 152 -8.05 1.42 14.36
CA ALA A 152 -8.92 0.47 13.67
C ALA A 152 -8.49 0.28 12.21
N PHE A 153 -8.61 -0.94 11.66
CA PHE A 153 -8.47 -1.13 10.23
C PHE A 153 -9.79 -0.86 9.50
N LEU A 154 -9.82 0.13 8.61
CA LEU A 154 -10.99 0.42 7.79
C LEU A 154 -10.98 -0.46 6.53
N LYS A 155 -11.94 -1.39 6.44
CA LYS A 155 -12.15 -2.26 5.29
C LYS A 155 -12.84 -1.51 4.15
N VAL A 156 -12.07 -0.78 3.34
CA VAL A 156 -12.60 -0.09 2.17
C VAL A 156 -12.13 -0.78 0.90
N ASP A 157 -13.07 -1.27 0.08
CA ASP A 157 -12.76 -1.78 -1.25
C ASP A 157 -12.83 -0.64 -2.28
N PHE A 158 -11.69 0.00 -2.47
CA PHE A 158 -11.58 1.15 -3.38
C PHE A 158 -11.73 0.80 -4.87
N LYS A 159 -11.84 -0.49 -5.26
CA LYS A 159 -12.23 -0.89 -6.62
C LYS A 159 -13.68 -0.53 -6.94
N LYS A 160 -14.53 -0.54 -5.91
CA LYS A 160 -15.95 -0.21 -6.07
C LYS A 160 -16.10 1.21 -6.60
N LYS A 161 -17.25 1.47 -7.27
CA LYS A 161 -17.60 2.77 -7.86
C LYS A 161 -16.50 3.29 -8.80
N ASP A 162 -15.99 2.42 -9.67
CA ASP A 162 -14.98 2.74 -10.70
C ASP A 162 -13.65 3.29 -10.15
N GLY A 163 -13.28 2.91 -8.93
CA GLY A 163 -12.09 3.45 -8.28
C GLY A 163 -10.80 3.27 -9.07
N PHE A 164 -10.64 2.12 -9.77
CA PHE A 164 -9.50 1.92 -10.65
C PHE A 164 -9.51 2.90 -11.84
N LEU A 165 -10.65 3.08 -12.51
CA LEU A 165 -10.78 4.04 -13.61
C LEU A 165 -10.54 5.48 -13.16
N ARG A 166 -11.03 5.85 -11.97
CA ARG A 166 -10.75 7.14 -11.36
C ARG A 166 -9.24 7.32 -11.11
N SER A 167 -8.55 6.27 -10.63
CA SER A 167 -7.09 6.32 -10.44
C SER A 167 -6.34 6.50 -11.76
N LEU A 168 -6.83 5.91 -12.87
CA LEU A 168 -6.26 6.11 -14.20
C LEU A 168 -6.37 7.56 -14.66
N ARG A 169 -7.57 8.13 -14.59
CA ARG A 169 -7.84 9.52 -14.98
C ARG A 169 -7.02 10.50 -14.15
N ARG A 170 -7.13 10.40 -12.84
CA ARG A 170 -6.43 11.30 -11.91
C ARG A 170 -4.91 11.23 -12.06
N SER A 171 -4.35 10.04 -12.23
CA SER A 171 -2.91 9.91 -12.44
C SER A 171 -2.44 10.49 -13.77
N ALA A 172 -3.26 10.44 -14.82
CA ALA A 172 -2.97 11.08 -16.09
C ALA A 172 -3.02 12.62 -15.98
N GLU A 173 -4.04 13.17 -15.31
CA GLU A 173 -4.18 14.60 -15.05
C GLU A 173 -2.98 15.19 -14.30
N LEU A 174 -2.44 14.42 -13.33
CA LEU A 174 -1.30 14.85 -12.50
C LEU A 174 0.07 14.42 -13.07
N GLY A 175 0.11 13.77 -14.23
CA GLY A 175 1.36 13.27 -14.83
C GLY A 175 2.09 12.24 -13.97
N LEU A 176 1.36 11.45 -13.15
CA LEU A 176 1.97 10.49 -12.24
C LEU A 176 2.52 9.27 -12.98
N TYR A 177 3.73 8.88 -12.62
CA TYR A 177 4.34 7.65 -13.10
C TYR A 177 3.51 6.43 -12.69
N ARG A 178 3.16 5.59 -13.66
CA ARG A 178 2.48 4.30 -13.44
C ARG A 178 3.45 3.17 -13.74
N GLN A 179 3.80 2.45 -12.72
CA GLN A 179 4.70 1.31 -12.82
C GLN A 179 4.05 0.12 -13.55
N PRO A 180 4.83 -0.63 -14.35
CA PRO A 180 4.32 -1.81 -15.07
C PRO A 180 4.29 -3.09 -14.23
N TYR A 181 4.86 -3.09 -13.02
CA TYR A 181 4.95 -4.26 -12.13
C TYR A 181 4.63 -3.89 -10.68
N CYS A 182 4.39 -4.90 -9.82
CA CYS A 182 3.98 -4.68 -8.43
C CYS A 182 5.05 -3.98 -7.59
N GLY A 183 6.33 -4.28 -7.81
CA GLY A 183 7.46 -3.69 -7.11
C GLY A 183 8.58 -4.69 -6.82
N CYS A 184 8.25 -5.91 -6.44
CA CYS A 184 9.28 -6.92 -6.16
C CYS A 184 9.83 -7.54 -7.46
N GLU A 185 11.07 -8.02 -7.42
CA GLU A 185 11.76 -8.70 -8.51
C GLU A 185 10.97 -9.89 -9.10
N PHE A 186 10.22 -10.58 -8.24
CA PHE A 186 9.39 -11.72 -8.65
C PHE A 186 8.19 -11.32 -9.53
N SER A 187 7.71 -10.09 -9.42
CA SER A 187 6.66 -9.56 -10.29
C SER A 187 7.22 -9.00 -11.61
N ARG A 188 8.49 -8.56 -11.60
CA ARG A 188 9.19 -8.06 -12.79
C ARG A 188 9.49 -9.19 -13.79
N ARG A 189 9.91 -10.37 -13.32
CA ARG A 189 10.21 -11.54 -14.17
C ARG A 189 9.01 -11.97 -15.00
N LYS A 190 7.80 -11.98 -14.44
CA LYS A 190 6.57 -12.37 -15.16
C LYS A 190 6.12 -11.40 -16.23
N SER A 191 6.39 -10.11 -16.08
CA SER A 191 6.09 -9.13 -17.11
C SER A 191 7.01 -9.26 -18.35
N ALA A 192 8.27 -9.71 -18.15
CA ALA A 192 9.19 -10.02 -19.24
C ALA A 192 8.75 -11.25 -20.02
N ASP A 193 8.38 -12.34 -19.34
CA ASP A 193 7.92 -13.60 -19.96
C ASP A 193 6.62 -13.43 -20.76
N SER A 194 5.70 -12.56 -20.28
CA SER A 194 4.45 -12.27 -20.99
C SER A 194 4.64 -11.40 -22.25
N ALA A 195 5.73 -10.64 -22.34
CA ALA A 195 6.08 -9.87 -23.53
C ALA A 195 6.63 -10.78 -24.65
N ILE A 196 7.48 -11.75 -24.29
CA ILE A 196 8.08 -12.70 -25.25
C ILE A 196 7.01 -13.60 -25.90
N SER A 197 5.95 -13.96 -25.19
CA SER A 197 4.90 -14.85 -25.72
C SER A 197 3.93 -14.16 -26.69
N LYS A 198 3.94 -12.82 -26.82
CA LYS A 198 3.08 -12.07 -27.74
C LYS A 198 3.68 -11.83 -29.13
N ASP A 199 4.99 -12.00 -29.24
CA ASP A 199 5.70 -11.82 -30.53
C ASP A 199 5.86 -13.15 -31.31
N SER A 200 5.21 -14.23 -30.86
CA SER A 200 5.30 -15.58 -31.46
C SER A 200 4.00 -16.05 -32.13
N HIS A 201 3.13 -15.12 -32.60
CA HIS A 201 1.94 -15.49 -33.39
C HIS A 201 1.80 -14.58 -34.58
#